data_9552959339826c2f36e95249d77c6d3e
#
_entry.id   9552959339826c2f36e95249d77c6d3e
#
_cell.length_a   1.000
_cell.length_b   1.000
_cell.length_c   1.000
_cell.angle_alpha   90.00
_cell.angle_beta   90.00
_cell.angle_gamma   90.00
#
_symmetry.space_group_name_H-M   'P 1'
#
loop_
_entity.id
_entity.type
_entity.pdbx_description
1 polymer ?
#
loop_
_entity_poly.entity_id
_entity_poly.type
_entity_poly.pdbx_seq_one_letter_code
_entity_poly.pdbx_strand_id
1 'polypeptide(L)'
;VTSGNYKKDLQSEGKATMALTSDKEGEVTVQVLVSVEAVSENSTTGLVNKYYTGTETFKVTKEIGKGSAVVMTIGSATMVVNDTTVAIDSPAMIKDNRTFVPVRALMEAFGATVDFDEATNKVTIKADGKTIELTLGSTVMTVGDKAVTMDVAAFATNEGRTMVPVRAIAEAAGYTVEATYNADGTTASVVFTK
;
A
#
# COMPACT_ATOMS: atom_id res chain seq x y z
N VAL A 1 -18.55 2.74 -7.43
CA VAL A 1 -18.00 1.38 -7.35
C VAL A 1 -17.74 0.91 -8.76
N THR A 2 -16.49 0.80 -9.15
CA THR A 2 -16.11 0.19 -10.42
C THR A 2 -16.12 -1.33 -10.23
N SER A 3 -16.96 -2.03 -10.98
CA SER A 3 -16.97 -3.48 -11.05
C SER A 3 -15.73 -3.92 -11.83
N GLY A 4 -14.76 -4.48 -11.17
CA GLY A 4 -13.59 -5.10 -11.80
C GLY A 4 -13.62 -6.61 -11.54
N ASN A 5 -13.44 -7.42 -12.59
CA ASN A 5 -13.20 -8.84 -12.43
C ASN A 5 -11.70 -9.04 -12.12
N TYR A 6 -11.39 -9.30 -10.87
CA TYR A 6 -10.04 -9.70 -10.48
C TYR A 6 -9.95 -11.23 -10.52
N LYS A 7 -9.07 -11.77 -11.38
CA LYS A 7 -8.62 -13.15 -11.28
C LYS A 7 -7.27 -13.16 -10.56
N LYS A 8 -7.19 -13.83 -9.44
CA LYS A 8 -5.94 -14.15 -8.78
C LYS A 8 -5.87 -15.65 -8.58
N ASP A 9 -4.84 -16.28 -9.14
CA ASP A 9 -4.57 -17.69 -8.89
C ASP A 9 -4.04 -17.83 -7.47
N LEU A 10 -4.79 -18.55 -6.63
CA LEU A 10 -4.42 -18.85 -5.26
C LEU A 10 -3.64 -20.17 -5.27
N GLN A 11 -2.35 -20.12 -5.03
CA GLN A 11 -1.57 -21.32 -4.73
C GLN A 11 -1.54 -21.55 -3.23
N SER A 12 -1.95 -22.72 -2.81
CA SER A 12 -1.99 -23.32 -1.46
C SER A 12 -1.94 -22.34 -0.27
N GLU A 13 -2.97 -22.29 0.55
CA GLU A 13 -3.19 -21.36 1.67
C GLU A 13 -3.37 -19.89 1.25
N GLY A 14 -4.03 -19.69 0.14
CA GLY A 14 -4.11 -18.39 -0.51
C GLY A 14 -4.89 -17.35 0.28
N LYS A 15 -4.18 -16.39 0.82
CA LYS A 15 -4.75 -15.14 1.29
C LYS A 15 -4.78 -14.14 0.12
N ALA A 16 -5.95 -13.79 -0.36
CA ALA A 16 -6.11 -12.70 -1.31
C ALA A 16 -6.49 -11.44 -0.55
N THR A 17 -5.76 -10.36 -0.76
CA THR A 17 -6.11 -9.04 -0.23
C THR A 17 -6.56 -8.18 -1.40
N MET A 18 -7.73 -7.59 -1.28
CA MET A 18 -8.30 -6.66 -2.25
C MET A 18 -8.59 -5.35 -1.53
N ALA A 19 -8.06 -4.25 -2.03
CA ALA A 19 -8.43 -2.92 -1.57
C ALA A 19 -9.66 -2.46 -2.36
N LEU A 20 -10.69 -2.03 -1.64
CA LEU A 20 -11.89 -1.43 -2.22
C LEU A 20 -11.94 0.02 -1.78
N THR A 21 -12.06 0.91 -2.75
CA THR A 21 -12.26 2.34 -2.52
C THR A 21 -13.63 2.76 -3.03
N SER A 22 -14.25 3.73 -2.36
CA SER A 22 -15.49 4.34 -2.80
C SER A 22 -15.42 5.85 -2.60
N ASP A 23 -15.95 6.59 -3.54
CA ASP A 23 -16.14 8.04 -3.47
C ASP A 23 -17.39 8.43 -2.65
N LYS A 24 -18.15 7.44 -2.20
CA LYS A 24 -19.38 7.59 -1.43
C LYS A 24 -19.34 6.74 -0.18
N GLU A 25 -19.86 7.30 0.90
CA GLU A 25 -20.18 6.53 2.10
C GLU A 25 -21.31 5.55 1.80
N GLY A 26 -21.18 4.33 2.27
CA GLY A 26 -22.22 3.34 2.06
C GLY A 26 -21.81 1.92 2.39
N GLU A 27 -22.76 1.03 2.24
CA GLU A 27 -22.58 -0.40 2.42
C GLU A 27 -22.10 -1.02 1.10
N VAL A 28 -20.97 -1.71 1.12
CA VAL A 28 -20.45 -2.44 -0.05
C VAL A 28 -20.65 -3.92 0.15
N THR A 29 -21.36 -4.54 -0.79
CA THR A 29 -21.46 -6.00 -0.85
C THR A 29 -20.43 -6.52 -1.85
N VAL A 30 -19.48 -7.30 -1.35
CA VAL A 30 -18.47 -7.96 -2.18
C VAL A 30 -18.91 -9.39 -2.41
N GLN A 31 -19.12 -9.75 -3.67
CA GLN A 31 -19.30 -11.13 -4.08
C GLN A 31 -17.94 -11.74 -4.44
N VAL A 32 -17.49 -12.70 -3.67
CA VAL A 32 -16.26 -13.44 -3.94
C VAL A 32 -16.64 -14.80 -4.53
N LEU A 33 -16.30 -15.00 -5.79
CA LEU A 33 -16.41 -16.29 -6.43
C LEU A 33 -15.11 -17.05 -6.20
N VAL A 34 -15.17 -18.08 -5.37
CA VAL A 34 -14.02 -18.96 -5.14
C VAL A 34 -14.23 -20.23 -5.95
N SER A 35 -13.44 -20.43 -7.00
CA SER A 35 -13.34 -21.73 -7.68
C SER A 35 -12.13 -22.46 -7.13
N VAL A 36 -12.33 -23.62 -6.55
CA VAL A 36 -11.25 -24.49 -6.09
C VAL A 36 -11.12 -25.64 -7.06
N GLU A 37 -9.96 -25.74 -7.72
CA GLU A 37 -9.59 -26.91 -8.49
C GLU A 37 -8.91 -27.89 -7.53
N ALA A 38 -9.60 -28.98 -7.21
CA ALA A 38 -9.01 -30.05 -6.42
C ALA A 38 -8.52 -31.15 -7.39
N VAL A 39 -7.22 -31.34 -7.44
CA VAL A 39 -6.61 -32.48 -8.14
C VAL A 39 -6.60 -33.66 -7.17
N SER A 40 -7.41 -34.66 -7.44
CA SER A 40 -7.35 -35.94 -6.73
C SER A 40 -6.56 -36.92 -7.56
N GLU A 41 -5.41 -37.36 -7.07
CA GLU A 41 -4.69 -38.50 -7.66
C GLU A 41 -5.43 -39.77 -7.30
N ASN A 42 -6.07 -40.38 -8.30
CA ASN A 42 -6.47 -41.76 -8.22
C ASN A 42 -5.41 -42.60 -8.93
N SER A 43 -4.76 -43.49 -8.20
CA SER A 43 -3.60 -44.27 -8.63
C SER A 43 -3.88 -45.28 -9.77
N THR A 44 -5.11 -45.34 -10.27
CA THR A 44 -5.51 -46.37 -11.26
C THR A 44 -6.03 -45.80 -12.58
N THR A 45 -6.46 -44.56 -12.68
CA THR A 45 -7.16 -44.05 -13.87
C THR A 45 -6.79 -42.67 -14.33
N GLY A 46 -5.76 -42.03 -13.75
CA GLY A 46 -5.38 -40.67 -14.11
C GLY A 46 -6.13 -39.61 -13.32
N LEU A 47 -5.75 -38.38 -13.52
CA LEU A 47 -6.28 -37.20 -12.87
C LEU A 47 -7.78 -37.02 -13.11
N VAL A 48 -8.57 -36.99 -12.06
CA VAL A 48 -9.97 -36.57 -12.12
C VAL A 48 -10.06 -35.15 -11.55
N ASN A 49 -10.20 -34.17 -12.40
CA ASN A 49 -10.45 -32.80 -12.00
C ASN A 49 -11.90 -32.70 -11.50
N LYS A 50 -12.09 -32.49 -10.21
CA LYS A 50 -13.38 -32.08 -9.67
C LYS A 50 -13.37 -30.57 -9.44
N TYR A 51 -14.17 -29.87 -10.22
CA TYR A 51 -14.41 -28.45 -10.01
C TYR A 51 -15.47 -28.28 -8.92
N TYR A 52 -15.15 -27.56 -7.87
CA TYR A 52 -16.11 -27.10 -6.90
C TYR A 52 -16.33 -25.61 -7.18
N THR A 53 -17.47 -25.26 -7.74
CA THR A 53 -17.92 -23.89 -7.79
C THR A 53 -18.84 -23.67 -6.59
N GLY A 54 -18.32 -22.99 -5.59
CA GLY A 54 -19.11 -22.44 -4.49
C GLY A 54 -19.20 -20.93 -4.65
N THR A 55 -20.42 -20.39 -4.66
CA THR A 55 -20.59 -18.94 -4.53
C THR A 55 -20.89 -18.69 -3.07
N GLU A 56 -19.89 -18.16 -2.33
CA GLU A 56 -20.13 -17.65 -0.99
C GLU A 56 -20.26 -16.13 -1.08
N THR A 57 -21.36 -15.62 -0.53
CA THR A 57 -21.59 -14.19 -0.41
C THR A 57 -21.10 -13.76 0.96
N PHE A 58 -19.95 -13.12 1.01
CA PHE A 58 -19.49 -12.47 2.23
C PHE A 58 -20.05 -11.06 2.27
N LYS A 59 -20.90 -10.79 3.25
CA LYS A 59 -21.28 -9.42 3.56
C LYS A 59 -20.15 -8.77 4.36
N VAL A 60 -19.27 -8.07 3.68
CA VAL A 60 -18.29 -7.21 4.36
C VAL A 60 -18.98 -5.89 4.64
N THR A 61 -19.50 -5.75 5.84
CA THR A 61 -19.97 -4.46 6.36
C THR A 61 -18.76 -3.73 6.92
N LYS A 62 -18.06 -3.01 6.06
CA LYS A 62 -17.15 -1.96 6.48
C LYS A 62 -17.80 -0.66 6.04
N GLU A 63 -18.04 0.25 6.96
CA GLU A 63 -18.30 1.63 6.59
C GLU A 63 -17.05 2.11 5.86
N ILE A 64 -17.17 2.24 4.55
CA ILE A 64 -16.15 2.91 3.76
C ILE A 64 -16.48 4.38 3.93
N GLY A 65 -15.86 5.00 4.94
CA GLY A 65 -15.77 6.44 5.01
C GLY A 65 -15.13 6.93 3.71
N LYS A 66 -15.30 8.20 3.38
CA LYS A 66 -14.64 8.88 2.26
C LYS A 66 -13.12 8.89 2.51
N GLY A 67 -12.51 7.70 2.37
CA GLY A 67 -11.09 7.49 2.60
C GLY A 67 -10.32 7.73 1.32
N SER A 68 -9.27 8.52 1.40
CA SER A 68 -8.29 8.59 0.33
C SER A 68 -7.41 7.34 0.37
N ALA A 69 -7.26 6.70 -0.78
CA ALA A 69 -6.34 5.57 -0.94
C ALA A 69 -5.25 5.91 -1.95
N VAL A 70 -4.02 5.55 -1.62
CA VAL A 70 -2.88 5.66 -2.53
C VAL A 70 -2.23 4.30 -2.69
N VAL A 71 -2.03 3.87 -3.92
CA VAL A 71 -1.33 2.63 -4.26
C VAL A 71 -0.04 2.96 -4.98
N MET A 72 1.08 2.47 -4.46
CA MET A 72 2.39 2.57 -5.10
C MET A 72 2.92 1.19 -5.42
N THR A 73 3.16 0.93 -6.70
CA THR A 73 3.80 -0.30 -7.17
C THR A 73 5.31 -0.12 -7.15
N ILE A 74 6.03 -1.12 -6.66
CA ILE A 74 7.49 -1.08 -6.61
C ILE A 74 8.07 -0.94 -8.01
N GLY A 75 8.96 0.05 -8.19
CA GLY A 75 9.61 0.34 -9.47
C GLY A 75 8.74 1.06 -10.50
N SER A 76 7.48 1.38 -10.19
CA SER A 76 6.58 2.10 -11.11
C SER A 76 6.80 3.61 -11.05
N ALA A 77 6.86 4.26 -12.20
CA ALA A 77 6.86 5.72 -12.32
C ALA A 77 5.46 6.35 -12.20
N THR A 78 4.48 5.56 -11.75
CA THR A 78 3.12 6.01 -11.49
C THR A 78 2.62 5.48 -10.16
N MET A 79 1.70 6.22 -9.55
CA MET A 79 0.89 5.78 -8.42
C MET A 79 -0.59 5.90 -8.76
N VAL A 80 -1.45 5.24 -8.02
CA VAL A 80 -2.90 5.37 -8.15
C VAL A 80 -3.44 6.09 -6.92
N VAL A 81 -4.13 7.18 -7.13
CA VAL A 81 -4.78 7.99 -6.08
C VAL A 81 -6.29 7.97 -6.34
N ASN A 82 -7.06 7.33 -5.47
CA ASN A 82 -8.52 7.22 -5.63
C ASN A 82 -8.94 6.82 -7.06
N ASP A 83 -8.39 5.71 -7.57
CA ASP A 83 -8.61 5.17 -8.92
C ASP A 83 -8.05 6.01 -10.08
N THR A 84 -7.37 7.12 -9.79
CA THR A 84 -6.71 7.95 -10.82
C THR A 84 -5.21 7.67 -10.86
N THR A 85 -4.70 7.34 -12.04
CA THR A 85 -3.25 7.15 -12.24
C THR A 85 -2.55 8.49 -12.33
N VAL A 86 -1.54 8.69 -11.50
CA VAL A 86 -0.73 9.90 -11.41
C VAL A 86 0.73 9.56 -11.65
N ALA A 87 1.41 10.30 -12.51
CA ALA A 87 2.85 10.16 -12.71
C ALA A 87 3.61 10.67 -11.48
N ILE A 88 4.68 9.96 -11.11
CA ILE A 88 5.60 10.33 -10.05
C ILE A 88 7.03 10.32 -10.57
N ASP A 89 7.84 11.19 -10.03
CA ASP A 89 9.22 11.39 -10.47
C ASP A 89 10.24 10.44 -9.82
N SER A 90 9.80 9.67 -8.83
CA SER A 90 10.60 8.62 -8.19
C SER A 90 9.71 7.46 -7.77
N PRO A 91 10.01 6.23 -8.20
CA PRO A 91 9.20 5.05 -7.84
C PRO A 91 9.41 4.66 -6.37
N ALA A 92 8.42 3.96 -5.81
CA ALA A 92 8.64 3.20 -4.59
C ALA A 92 9.69 2.11 -4.83
N MET A 93 10.52 1.83 -3.84
CA MET A 93 11.65 0.91 -4.00
C MET A 93 11.90 0.07 -2.76
N ILE A 94 12.59 -1.05 -2.95
CA ILE A 94 13.11 -1.87 -1.85
C ILE A 94 14.61 -1.59 -1.72
N LYS A 95 15.03 -1.27 -0.50
CA LYS A 95 16.43 -1.11 -0.14
C LYS A 95 16.66 -1.72 1.24
N ASP A 96 17.70 -2.51 1.40
CA ASP A 96 18.06 -3.17 2.66
C ASP A 96 16.85 -3.90 3.31
N ASN A 97 16.08 -4.60 2.48
CA ASN A 97 14.86 -5.32 2.86
C ASN A 97 13.77 -4.44 3.51
N ARG A 98 13.75 -3.15 3.17
CA ARG A 98 12.73 -2.19 3.58
C ARG A 98 12.14 -1.51 2.35
N THR A 99 10.85 -1.26 2.41
CA THR A 99 10.14 -0.51 1.37
C THR A 99 10.24 0.98 1.67
N PHE A 100 10.68 1.73 0.67
CA PHE A 100 10.78 3.17 0.70
C PHE A 100 9.85 3.79 -0.34
N VAL A 101 9.27 4.93 -0.01
CA VAL A 101 8.39 5.69 -0.89
C VAL A 101 8.83 7.15 -0.98
N PRO A 102 8.61 7.81 -2.13
CA PRO A 102 8.85 9.25 -2.26
C PRO A 102 7.86 10.02 -1.38
N VAL A 103 8.38 10.66 -0.33
CA VAL A 103 7.54 11.26 0.71
C VAL A 103 6.63 12.36 0.18
N ARG A 104 7.13 13.20 -0.73
CA ARG A 104 6.35 14.30 -1.30
C ARG A 104 5.14 13.78 -2.07
N ALA A 105 5.37 12.88 -3.03
CA ALA A 105 4.29 12.32 -3.85
C ALA A 105 3.21 11.64 -3.00
N LEU A 106 3.62 10.85 -1.99
CA LEU A 106 2.69 10.18 -1.10
C LEU A 106 1.87 11.17 -0.26
N MET A 107 2.54 12.11 0.41
CA MET A 107 1.89 12.98 1.38
C MET A 107 1.02 14.04 0.72
N GLU A 108 1.45 14.60 -0.43
CA GLU A 108 0.63 15.53 -1.22
C GLU A 108 -0.62 14.86 -1.81
N ALA A 109 -0.56 13.56 -2.15
CA ALA A 109 -1.73 12.79 -2.57
C ALA A 109 -2.82 12.72 -1.48
N PHE A 110 -2.44 12.85 -0.21
CA PHE A 110 -3.37 12.94 0.93
C PHE A 110 -3.68 14.38 1.35
N GLY A 111 -3.25 15.37 0.56
CA GLY A 111 -3.51 16.78 0.81
C GLY A 111 -2.60 17.42 1.86
N ALA A 112 -1.49 16.76 2.21
CA ALA A 112 -0.46 17.34 3.08
C ALA A 112 0.45 18.30 2.31
N THR A 113 1.19 19.16 3.04
CA THR A 113 2.29 19.93 2.48
C THR A 113 3.62 19.31 2.90
N VAL A 114 4.60 19.34 2.00
CA VAL A 114 5.94 18.78 2.24
C VAL A 114 7.00 19.81 1.84
N ASP A 115 7.70 20.31 2.85
CA ASP A 115 8.81 21.26 2.69
C ASP A 115 10.14 20.55 2.95
N PHE A 116 11.19 20.97 2.23
CA PHE A 116 12.55 20.49 2.43
C PHE A 116 13.52 21.66 2.60
N ASP A 117 14.22 21.66 3.69
CA ASP A 117 15.30 22.63 3.97
C ASP A 117 16.64 21.99 3.63
N GLU A 118 17.25 22.47 2.54
CA GLU A 118 18.54 21.97 2.04
C GLU A 118 19.70 22.27 3.01
N ALA A 119 19.64 23.37 3.77
CA ALA A 119 20.71 23.74 4.68
C ALA A 119 20.83 22.78 5.87
N THR A 120 19.70 22.22 6.31
CA THR A 120 19.64 21.31 7.46
C THR A 120 19.32 19.86 7.06
N ASN A 121 19.06 19.60 5.78
CA ASN A 121 18.57 18.32 5.26
C ASN A 121 17.30 17.86 5.97
N LYS A 122 16.44 18.79 6.34
CA LYS A 122 15.23 18.55 7.13
C LYS A 122 14.00 18.55 6.23
N VAL A 123 13.18 17.55 6.39
CA VAL A 123 11.85 17.45 5.79
C VAL A 123 10.81 17.81 6.83
N THR A 124 9.89 18.69 6.49
CA THR A 124 8.74 19.08 7.30
C THR A 124 7.46 18.74 6.54
N ILE A 125 6.61 17.91 7.16
CA ILE A 125 5.33 17.48 6.61
C ILE A 125 4.23 18.02 7.52
N LYS A 126 3.24 18.70 6.93
CA LYS A 126 2.05 19.14 7.65
C LYS A 126 0.82 18.41 7.09
N ALA A 127 0.23 17.56 7.92
CA ALA A 127 -0.89 16.71 7.58
C ALA A 127 -1.90 16.69 8.74
N ASP A 128 -3.17 16.95 8.48
CA ASP A 128 -4.26 16.83 9.46
C ASP A 128 -4.00 17.52 10.81
N GLY A 129 -3.42 18.70 10.76
CA GLY A 129 -3.08 19.49 11.97
C GLY A 129 -1.86 18.97 12.73
N LYS A 130 -1.18 17.92 12.22
CA LYS A 130 0.09 17.41 12.76
C LYS A 130 1.26 17.93 11.95
N THR A 131 2.39 18.13 12.61
CA THR A 131 3.68 18.38 11.97
C THR A 131 4.58 17.18 12.21
N ILE A 132 5.13 16.63 11.13
CA ILE A 132 6.12 15.55 11.16
C ILE A 132 7.42 16.13 10.62
N GLU A 133 8.50 15.98 11.36
CA GLU A 133 9.82 16.42 10.94
C GLU A 133 10.80 15.27 10.98
N LEU A 134 11.61 15.16 9.96
CA LEU A 134 12.70 14.18 9.90
C LEU A 134 13.91 14.80 9.20
N THR A 135 15.10 14.33 9.56
CA THR A 135 16.35 14.74 8.92
C THR A 135 16.93 13.56 8.14
N LEU A 136 17.38 13.80 6.92
CA LEU A 136 18.01 12.76 6.11
C LEU A 136 19.21 12.16 6.84
N GLY A 137 19.33 10.84 6.79
CA GLY A 137 20.37 10.08 7.49
C GLY A 137 20.10 9.84 8.98
N SER A 138 19.03 10.44 9.56
CA SER A 138 18.62 10.19 10.95
C SER A 138 17.54 9.12 11.02
N THR A 139 17.62 8.27 12.02
CA THR A 139 16.54 7.33 12.38
C THR A 139 15.53 7.94 13.35
N VAL A 140 15.68 9.20 13.75
CA VAL A 140 14.75 9.88 14.62
C VAL A 140 13.94 10.89 13.82
N MET A 141 12.63 10.82 13.95
CA MET A 141 11.69 11.83 13.49
C MET A 141 10.88 12.37 14.67
N THR A 142 10.23 13.52 14.50
CA THR A 142 9.27 14.04 15.46
C THR A 142 7.86 14.06 14.87
N VAL A 143 6.86 13.79 15.70
CA VAL A 143 5.45 13.90 15.37
C VAL A 143 4.82 14.84 16.40
N GLY A 144 4.62 16.10 16.03
CA GLY A 144 4.43 17.18 16.99
C GLY A 144 5.62 17.25 17.95
N ASP A 145 5.37 17.19 19.25
CA ASP A 145 6.41 17.25 20.28
C ASP A 145 7.02 15.88 20.65
N LYS A 146 6.60 14.80 19.98
CA LYS A 146 7.04 13.44 20.31
C LYS A 146 8.12 12.96 19.37
N ALA A 147 9.27 12.54 19.90
CA ALA A 147 10.28 11.83 19.15
C ALA A 147 9.83 10.37 18.88
N VAL A 148 9.99 9.91 17.65
CA VAL A 148 9.70 8.57 17.18
C VAL A 148 10.92 8.01 16.49
N THR A 149 11.31 6.79 16.83
CA THR A 149 12.45 6.12 16.22
C THR A 149 11.97 5.27 15.04
N MET A 150 12.56 5.51 13.88
CA MET A 150 12.39 4.68 12.68
C MET A 150 13.40 3.53 12.72
N ASP A 151 13.07 2.42 12.10
CA ASP A 151 13.97 1.26 11.99
C ASP A 151 15.14 1.51 11.01
N VAL A 152 14.94 2.38 10.03
CA VAL A 152 15.94 2.83 9.06
C VAL A 152 15.78 4.32 8.79
N ALA A 153 16.87 4.98 8.39
CA ALA A 153 16.88 6.40 8.09
C ALA A 153 16.27 6.72 6.72
N ALA A 154 15.62 7.89 6.61
CA ALA A 154 15.29 8.48 5.33
C ALA A 154 16.55 8.90 4.58
N PHE A 155 16.49 8.88 3.25
CA PHE A 155 17.62 9.28 2.40
C PHE A 155 17.13 10.03 1.15
N ALA A 156 18.05 10.73 0.48
CA ALA A 156 17.79 11.30 -0.84
C ALA A 156 18.31 10.38 -1.94
N THR A 157 17.58 10.26 -3.05
CA THR A 157 18.08 9.64 -4.28
C THR A 157 19.08 10.56 -4.97
N ASN A 158 19.78 10.05 -5.99
CA ASN A 158 20.71 10.87 -6.79
C ASN A 158 20.00 12.04 -7.50
N GLU A 159 18.71 11.89 -7.76
CA GLU A 159 17.85 12.92 -8.37
C GLU A 159 17.27 13.89 -7.33
N GLY A 160 17.72 13.81 -6.07
CA GLY A 160 17.30 14.69 -4.98
C GLY A 160 15.92 14.42 -4.44
N ARG A 161 15.36 13.20 -4.62
CA ARG A 161 14.05 12.83 -4.06
C ARG A 161 14.19 12.18 -2.70
N THR A 162 13.44 12.69 -1.73
CA THR A 162 13.44 12.12 -0.37
C THR A 162 12.64 10.85 -0.31
N MET A 163 13.30 9.78 0.08
CA MET A 163 12.74 8.45 0.30
C MET A 163 12.60 8.17 1.79
N VAL A 164 11.42 7.75 2.21
CA VAL A 164 11.13 7.45 3.61
C VAL A 164 10.67 6.01 3.79
N PRO A 165 11.00 5.37 4.93
CA PRO A 165 10.50 4.04 5.22
C PRO A 165 8.98 4.07 5.36
N VAL A 166 8.32 3.22 4.58
CA VAL A 166 6.87 3.26 4.36
C VAL A 166 6.06 3.19 5.64
N ARG A 167 6.42 2.28 6.56
CA ARG A 167 5.68 2.06 7.81
C ARG A 167 5.79 3.26 8.73
N ALA A 168 6.99 3.78 8.89
CA ALA A 168 7.23 4.90 9.81
C ALA A 168 6.42 6.14 9.44
N ILE A 169 6.39 6.49 8.13
CA ILE A 169 5.65 7.67 7.68
C ILE A 169 4.12 7.45 7.73
N ALA A 170 3.64 6.25 7.40
CA ALA A 170 2.23 5.93 7.47
C ALA A 170 1.70 6.03 8.92
N GLU A 171 2.39 5.39 9.87
CA GLU A 171 2.02 5.43 11.28
C GLU A 171 2.08 6.86 11.86
N ALA A 172 3.12 7.62 11.53
CA ALA A 172 3.27 9.01 11.95
C ALA A 172 2.12 9.90 11.46
N ALA A 173 1.72 9.72 10.21
CA ALA A 173 0.61 10.46 9.61
C ALA A 173 -0.77 9.95 10.08
N GLY A 174 -0.85 8.77 10.67
CA GLY A 174 -2.10 8.14 11.11
C GLY A 174 -2.81 7.40 9.98
N TYR A 175 -2.08 6.96 8.96
CA TYR A 175 -2.58 6.16 7.86
C TYR A 175 -2.32 4.67 8.11
N THR A 176 -3.18 3.82 7.56
CA THR A 176 -2.89 2.40 7.49
C THR A 176 -2.07 2.10 6.25
N VAL A 177 -1.17 1.11 6.34
CA VAL A 177 -0.39 0.64 5.21
C VAL A 177 -0.45 -0.88 5.12
N GLU A 178 -0.76 -1.37 3.93
CA GLU A 178 -0.76 -2.79 3.62
C GLU A 178 0.16 -3.05 2.43
N ALA A 179 0.92 -4.14 2.50
CA ALA A 179 1.78 -4.57 1.39
C ALA A 179 1.12 -5.75 0.66
N THR A 180 1.23 -5.74 -0.67
CA THR A 180 0.96 -6.93 -1.48
C THR A 180 2.28 -7.55 -1.89
N TYR A 181 2.28 -8.84 -2.17
CA TYR A 181 3.49 -9.59 -2.42
C TYR A 181 3.42 -10.33 -3.75
N ASN A 182 4.55 -10.46 -4.41
CA ASN A 182 4.75 -11.34 -5.56
C ASN A 182 4.77 -12.80 -5.12
N ALA A 183 4.74 -13.73 -6.08
CA ALA A 183 4.81 -15.17 -5.81
C ALA A 183 6.12 -15.61 -5.13
N ASP A 184 7.20 -14.84 -5.29
CA ASP A 184 8.51 -15.05 -4.65
C ASP A 184 8.62 -14.44 -3.24
N GLY A 185 7.53 -13.85 -2.71
CA GLY A 185 7.47 -13.20 -1.41
C GLY A 185 8.03 -11.78 -1.37
N THR A 186 8.50 -11.23 -2.50
CA THR A 186 8.92 -9.82 -2.55
C THR A 186 7.71 -8.88 -2.57
N THR A 187 7.85 -7.68 -2.01
CA THR A 187 6.79 -6.68 -2.04
C THR A 187 6.50 -6.24 -3.47
N ALA A 188 5.26 -6.38 -3.91
CA ALA A 188 4.79 -5.94 -5.22
C ALA A 188 4.31 -4.49 -5.20
N SER A 189 3.48 -4.15 -4.21
CA SER A 189 2.98 -2.79 -4.02
C SER A 189 2.65 -2.50 -2.56
N VAL A 190 2.46 -1.23 -2.24
CA VAL A 190 1.98 -0.76 -0.94
C VAL A 190 0.72 0.06 -1.14
N VAL A 191 -0.25 -0.18 -0.29
CA VAL A 191 -1.55 0.50 -0.29
C VAL A 191 -1.67 1.29 1.01
N PHE A 192 -1.87 2.57 0.88
CA PHE A 192 -2.14 3.47 2.00
C PHE A 192 -3.61 3.84 2.02
N THR A 193 -4.20 3.86 3.20
CA THR A 193 -5.58 4.31 3.40
C THR A 193 -5.65 5.23 4.61
N LYS A 194 -6.52 6.27 4.47
CA LYS A 194 -6.80 7.25 5.50
C LYS A 194 -8.22 7.07 5.99
#